data_1c7f6aa798c9b37f010f6989a328e122
#
_entry.id   1c7f6aa798c9b37f010f6989a328e122
#
_cell.length_a   1.000
_cell.length_b   1.000
_cell.length_c   1.000
_cell.angle_alpha   90.00
_cell.angle_beta   90.00
_cell.angle_gamma   90.00
#
_symmetry.space_group_name_H-M   'P 1'
#
loop_
_entity.id
_entity.type
_entity.pdbx_description
1 polymer ?
#
loop_
_entity_poly.entity_id
_entity_poly.type
_entity_poly.pdbx_seq_one_letter_code
_entity_poly.pdbx_strand_id
1 'polypeptide(L)'
;RLRRSMESCHIAYLHAPLFNPTLKAVAPIRKSLGVRSFFNMLGPLVNPVMPTYQLLGVYNLPLLRLYSYTYQESGTRFAVVHSLDGYDEISLTAEFKVAMPEKEKLYTPEMLGFSRTTEAELDGGETVAEAARIFDDVLNNRATPAQKNCVIANSAFAIQVICPEKRISECLEEAQEALESGKALQT
;
A
#
# COMPACT_ATOMS: atom_id res chain seq x y z
N ARG A 1 4.84 17.62 -15.90
CA ARG A 1 3.75 16.66 -15.68
C ARG A 1 3.42 16.52 -14.18
N LEU A 2 4.38 16.18 -13.30
CA LEU A 2 4.13 15.99 -11.87
C LEU A 2 3.46 17.18 -11.19
N ARG A 3 4.00 18.40 -11.38
CA ARG A 3 3.37 19.61 -10.83
C ARG A 3 1.90 19.72 -11.24
N ARG A 4 1.60 19.49 -12.53
CA ARG A 4 0.22 19.55 -13.04
C ARG A 4 -0.67 18.48 -12.39
N SER A 5 -0.19 17.24 -12.19
CA SER A 5 -0.94 16.20 -11.47
C SER A 5 -1.22 16.64 -10.03
N MET A 6 -0.21 17.16 -9.32
CA MET A 6 -0.40 17.65 -7.95
C MET A 6 -1.38 18.81 -7.85
N GLU A 7 -1.38 19.71 -8.84
CA GLU A 7 -2.31 20.86 -8.88
C GLU A 7 -3.74 20.46 -9.27
N SER A 8 -3.91 19.38 -10.06
CA SER A 8 -5.24 18.97 -10.56
C SER A 8 -5.93 17.90 -9.73
N CYS A 9 -5.19 16.92 -9.22
CA CYS A 9 -5.76 15.77 -8.52
C CYS A 9 -5.02 15.40 -7.22
N HIS A 10 -4.02 16.18 -6.81
CA HIS A 10 -3.22 15.96 -5.59
C HIS A 10 -2.48 14.61 -5.54
N ILE A 11 -2.40 13.91 -6.68
CA ILE A 11 -1.70 12.63 -6.81
C ILE A 11 -0.59 12.75 -7.85
N ALA A 12 0.60 12.20 -7.55
CA ALA A 12 1.69 12.10 -8.50
C ALA A 12 2.40 10.76 -8.39
N TYR A 13 2.58 10.08 -9.51
CA TYR A 13 3.35 8.85 -9.60
C TYR A 13 4.82 9.16 -9.85
N LEU A 14 5.69 8.76 -8.91
CA LEU A 14 7.14 8.91 -9.02
C LEU A 14 7.76 7.61 -9.54
N HIS A 15 8.01 7.52 -10.84
CA HIS A 15 8.67 6.36 -11.44
C HIS A 15 10.15 6.32 -11.03
N ALA A 16 10.50 5.41 -10.12
CA ALA A 16 11.81 5.34 -9.49
C ALA A 16 13.01 5.41 -10.46
N PRO A 17 13.04 4.74 -11.64
CA PRO A 17 14.15 4.86 -12.58
C PRO A 17 14.40 6.26 -13.14
N LEU A 18 13.42 7.15 -13.09
CA LEU A 18 13.56 8.54 -13.53
C LEU A 18 14.10 9.46 -12.43
N PHE A 19 13.86 9.13 -11.17
CA PHE A 19 14.24 9.95 -10.02
C PHE A 19 15.49 9.45 -9.30
N ASN A 20 15.84 8.18 -9.50
CA ASN A 20 17.02 7.58 -8.88
C ASN A 20 17.91 6.91 -9.94
N PRO A 21 18.92 7.62 -10.47
CA PRO A 21 19.84 7.08 -11.48
C PRO A 21 20.60 5.82 -11.02
N THR A 22 20.88 5.72 -9.71
CA THR A 22 21.57 4.55 -9.13
C THR A 22 20.69 3.30 -9.24
N LEU A 23 19.40 3.40 -8.92
CA LEU A 23 18.48 2.28 -9.09
C LEU A 23 18.32 1.87 -10.56
N LYS A 24 18.36 2.85 -11.48
CA LYS A 24 18.36 2.57 -12.91
C LYS A 24 19.61 1.80 -13.35
N ALA A 25 20.78 2.18 -12.85
CA ALA A 25 22.05 1.54 -13.19
C ALA A 25 22.12 0.07 -12.70
N VAL A 26 21.56 -0.23 -11.54
CA VAL A 26 21.57 -1.60 -10.97
C VAL A 26 20.43 -2.49 -11.47
N ALA A 27 19.42 -1.94 -12.14
CA ALA A 27 18.26 -2.72 -12.60
C ALA A 27 18.62 -3.90 -13.52
N PRO A 28 19.53 -3.80 -14.52
CA PRO A 28 19.95 -4.93 -15.33
C PRO A 28 20.64 -6.02 -14.51
N ILE A 29 21.49 -5.62 -13.56
CA ILE A 29 22.21 -6.55 -12.66
C ILE A 29 21.22 -7.32 -11.79
N ARG A 30 20.25 -6.64 -11.21
CA ARG A 30 19.18 -7.29 -10.43
C ARG A 30 18.41 -8.33 -11.24
N LYS A 31 18.07 -8.00 -12.49
CA LYS A 31 17.36 -8.91 -13.38
C LYS A 31 18.20 -10.15 -13.72
N SER A 32 19.51 -9.98 -13.92
CA SER A 32 20.41 -11.10 -14.25
C SER A 32 20.70 -12.00 -13.06
N LEU A 33 20.70 -11.45 -11.83
CA LEU A 33 20.93 -12.25 -10.61
C LEU A 33 19.76 -13.17 -10.27
N GLY A 34 18.52 -12.81 -10.64
CA GLY A 34 17.33 -13.62 -10.37
C GLY A 34 16.99 -13.83 -8.88
N VAL A 35 17.72 -13.16 -7.98
CA VAL A 35 17.55 -13.30 -6.53
C VAL A 35 17.16 -11.95 -5.89
N ARG A 36 16.44 -12.02 -4.78
CA ARG A 36 16.17 -10.83 -3.97
C ARG A 36 17.46 -10.33 -3.34
N SER A 37 17.74 -9.05 -3.51
CA SER A 37 18.95 -8.40 -3.00
C SER A 37 18.57 -7.18 -2.17
N PHE A 38 19.53 -6.57 -1.49
CA PHE A 38 19.38 -5.31 -0.76
C PHE A 38 18.68 -4.22 -1.59
N PHE A 39 18.93 -4.15 -2.88
CA PHE A 39 18.28 -3.18 -3.77
C PHE A 39 16.75 -3.33 -3.87
N ASN A 40 16.21 -4.49 -3.51
CA ASN A 40 14.76 -4.69 -3.46
C ASN A 40 14.12 -3.98 -2.26
N MET A 41 14.92 -3.68 -1.23
CA MET A 41 14.49 -3.04 0.00
C MET A 41 14.61 -1.51 -0.03
N LEU A 42 15.37 -0.96 -1.00
CA LEU A 42 15.65 0.48 -1.02
C LEU A 42 14.49 1.34 -1.55
N GLY A 43 13.57 0.76 -2.34
CA GLY A 43 12.52 1.53 -3.02
C GLY A 43 11.78 2.51 -2.11
N PRO A 44 11.20 2.08 -1.00
CA PRO A 44 10.51 2.96 -0.07
C PRO A 44 11.40 4.00 0.61
N LEU A 45 12.68 3.67 0.82
CA LEU A 45 13.64 4.51 1.55
C LEU A 45 14.26 5.62 0.71
N VAL A 46 14.14 5.56 -0.62
CA VAL A 46 14.77 6.51 -1.55
C VAL A 46 13.76 7.45 -2.22
N ASN A 47 12.60 7.64 -1.62
CA ASN A 47 11.62 8.61 -2.11
C ASN A 47 12.21 10.04 -2.01
N PRO A 48 12.39 10.76 -3.14
CA PRO A 48 13.05 12.06 -3.13
C PRO A 48 12.25 13.15 -2.41
N VAL A 49 10.97 12.93 -2.16
CA VAL A 49 10.10 13.87 -1.44
C VAL A 49 10.26 13.76 0.07
N MET A 50 10.78 12.62 0.57
CA MET A 50 10.88 12.31 2.01
C MET A 50 9.58 12.64 2.75
N PRO A 51 8.46 11.99 2.42
CA PRO A 51 7.14 12.35 2.92
C PRO A 51 7.04 12.17 4.44
N THR A 52 6.27 13.05 5.09
CA THR A 52 6.03 13.00 6.53
C THR A 52 5.19 11.78 6.95
N TYR A 53 4.33 11.30 6.04
CA TYR A 53 3.44 10.16 6.26
C TYR A 53 3.74 9.08 5.24
N GLN A 54 3.85 7.81 5.67
CA GLN A 54 4.12 6.69 4.78
C GLN A 54 3.31 5.46 5.16
N LEU A 55 2.69 4.84 4.17
CA LEU A 55 2.19 3.47 4.23
C LEU A 55 3.10 2.59 3.36
N LEU A 56 3.61 1.53 3.93
CA LEU A 56 4.62 0.67 3.31
C LEU A 56 4.22 -0.79 3.41
N GLY A 57 4.29 -1.51 2.31
CA GLY A 57 4.13 -2.95 2.29
C GLY A 57 5.46 -3.69 2.27
N VAL A 58 5.52 -4.81 2.98
CA VAL A 58 6.69 -5.68 3.02
C VAL A 58 6.29 -7.16 2.92
N TYR A 59 7.11 -7.95 2.27
CA TYR A 59 6.83 -9.35 2.00
C TYR A 59 7.25 -10.32 3.11
N ASN A 60 7.83 -9.85 4.21
CA ASN A 60 8.17 -10.67 5.38
C ASN A 60 8.35 -9.86 6.67
N LEU A 61 8.28 -10.57 7.80
CA LEU A 61 8.42 -9.97 9.14
C LEU A 61 9.81 -9.37 9.43
N PRO A 62 10.95 -9.94 8.97
CA PRO A 62 12.24 -9.27 9.15
C PRO A 62 12.30 -7.88 8.53
N LEU A 63 11.74 -7.68 7.34
CA LEU A 63 11.65 -6.36 6.72
C LEU A 63 10.69 -5.42 7.44
N LEU A 64 9.58 -5.93 7.95
CA LEU A 64 8.65 -5.14 8.76
C LEU A 64 9.40 -4.54 9.96
N ARG A 65 10.18 -5.34 10.67
CA ARG A 65 11.01 -4.87 11.80
C ARG A 65 12.07 -3.87 11.37
N LEU A 66 12.80 -4.17 10.29
CA LEU A 66 13.87 -3.29 9.78
C LEU A 66 13.31 -1.90 9.44
N TYR A 67 12.21 -1.83 8.69
CA TYR A 67 11.60 -0.55 8.33
C TYR A 67 11.00 0.17 9.53
N SER A 68 10.36 -0.55 10.45
CA SER A 68 9.82 0.05 11.67
C SER A 68 10.91 0.76 12.47
N TYR A 69 12.05 0.12 12.69
CA TYR A 69 13.19 0.75 13.37
C TYR A 69 13.76 1.95 12.60
N THR A 70 13.93 1.79 11.28
CA THR A 70 14.46 2.89 10.45
C THR A 70 13.57 4.14 10.50
N TYR A 71 12.25 3.95 10.44
CA TYR A 71 11.32 5.08 10.45
C TYR A 71 11.09 5.65 11.85
N GLN A 72 11.19 4.87 12.91
CA GLN A 72 11.15 5.38 14.30
C GLN A 72 12.23 6.42 14.55
N GLU A 73 13.42 6.23 13.99
CA GLU A 73 14.53 7.19 14.14
C GLU A 73 14.37 8.43 13.26
N SER A 74 13.61 8.34 12.18
CA SER A 74 13.46 9.45 11.22
C SER A 74 12.42 10.51 11.59
N GLY A 75 11.58 10.24 12.61
CA GLY A 75 10.44 11.09 12.95
C GLY A 75 9.29 11.04 11.93
N THR A 76 9.36 10.18 10.92
CA THR A 76 8.30 9.94 9.94
C THR A 76 7.13 9.20 10.60
N ARG A 77 5.91 9.62 10.37
CA ARG A 77 4.73 8.82 10.71
C ARG A 77 4.53 7.73 9.66
N PHE A 78 4.41 6.50 10.12
CA PHE A 78 4.36 5.37 9.21
C PHE A 78 3.38 4.29 9.67
N ALA A 79 2.95 3.48 8.70
CA ALA A 79 2.49 2.11 8.94
C ALA A 79 3.24 1.18 7.98
N VAL A 80 3.84 0.13 8.53
CA VAL A 80 4.41 -0.97 7.75
C VAL A 80 3.46 -2.16 7.85
N VAL A 81 3.00 -2.66 6.71
CA VAL A 81 2.02 -3.75 6.62
C VAL A 81 2.64 -5.00 6.01
N HIS A 82 2.19 -6.17 6.47
CA HIS A 82 2.58 -7.47 5.95
C HIS A 82 1.48 -8.49 6.21
N SER A 83 0.95 -9.11 5.16
CA SER A 83 0.06 -10.28 5.28
C SER A 83 0.90 -11.54 5.49
N LEU A 84 0.52 -12.38 6.46
CA LEU A 84 1.35 -13.52 6.90
C LEU A 84 1.50 -14.62 5.84
N ASP A 85 0.66 -14.61 4.83
CA ASP A 85 0.73 -15.47 3.65
C ASP A 85 1.66 -14.92 2.54
N GLY A 86 2.35 -13.79 2.78
CA GLY A 86 3.45 -13.32 1.95
C GLY A 86 3.18 -12.07 1.12
N TYR A 87 1.97 -11.50 1.17
CA TYR A 87 1.66 -10.25 0.47
C TYR A 87 2.27 -9.05 1.19
N ASP A 88 2.73 -8.09 0.41
CA ASP A 88 3.24 -6.80 0.86
C ASP A 88 2.15 -5.71 0.92
N GLU A 89 0.92 -6.15 1.17
CA GLU A 89 -0.27 -5.33 1.39
C GLU A 89 -1.26 -6.06 2.29
N ILE A 90 -2.36 -5.41 2.68
CA ILE A 90 -3.45 -6.05 3.40
C ILE A 90 -4.34 -6.75 2.37
N SER A 91 -4.10 -8.04 2.19
CA SER A 91 -4.79 -8.88 1.19
C SER A 91 -6.17 -9.37 1.65
N LEU A 92 -6.41 -9.44 2.96
CA LEU A 92 -7.57 -10.06 3.58
C LEU A 92 -7.67 -11.59 3.34
N THR A 93 -6.66 -12.21 2.76
CA THR A 93 -6.58 -13.66 2.57
C THR A 93 -6.15 -14.39 3.83
N ALA A 94 -5.36 -13.73 4.66
CA ALA A 94 -4.83 -14.24 5.92
C ALA A 94 -4.81 -13.15 7.01
N GLU A 95 -4.25 -13.50 8.14
CA GLU A 95 -3.87 -12.54 9.16
C GLU A 95 -2.78 -11.62 8.62
N PHE A 96 -2.78 -10.37 9.07
CA PHE A 96 -1.78 -9.40 8.67
C PHE A 96 -1.28 -8.58 9.85
N LYS A 97 -0.04 -8.17 9.76
CA LYS A 97 0.63 -7.40 10.78
C LYS A 97 0.78 -5.94 10.36
N VAL A 98 0.51 -5.03 11.28
CA VAL A 98 0.71 -3.59 11.08
C VAL A 98 1.61 -3.08 12.20
N ALA A 99 2.72 -2.44 11.82
CA ALA A 99 3.61 -1.74 12.73
C ALA A 99 3.49 -0.23 12.50
N MET A 100 3.25 0.51 13.57
CA MET A 100 3.19 1.97 13.64
C MET A 100 4.17 2.46 14.72
N PRO A 101 4.48 3.77 14.82
CA PRO A 101 5.45 4.28 15.78
C PRO A 101 5.25 3.80 17.23
N GLU A 102 4.00 3.77 17.70
CA GLU A 102 3.69 3.48 19.09
C GLU A 102 3.20 2.04 19.32
N LYS A 103 2.90 1.30 18.27
CA LYS A 103 2.27 -0.03 18.39
C LYS A 103 2.55 -0.94 17.20
N GLU A 104 2.64 -2.21 17.49
CA GLU A 104 2.63 -3.29 16.51
C GLU A 104 1.47 -4.22 16.83
N LYS A 105 0.62 -4.53 15.87
CA LYS A 105 -0.57 -5.34 16.10
C LYS A 105 -0.81 -6.32 14.97
N LEU A 106 -1.22 -7.51 15.35
CA LEU A 106 -1.75 -8.53 14.43
C LEU A 106 -3.26 -8.33 14.30
N TYR A 107 -3.73 -8.33 13.08
CA TYR A 107 -5.15 -8.21 12.72
C TYR A 107 -5.59 -9.45 11.96
N THR A 108 -6.86 -9.78 12.10
CA THR A 108 -7.54 -10.68 11.18
C THR A 108 -8.54 -9.88 10.34
N PRO A 109 -8.94 -10.34 9.14
CA PRO A 109 -9.97 -9.69 8.35
C PRO A 109 -11.27 -9.45 9.15
N GLU A 110 -11.66 -10.40 9.98
CA GLU A 110 -12.88 -10.36 10.80
C GLU A 110 -12.83 -9.25 11.87
N MET A 111 -11.64 -8.89 12.36
CA MET A 111 -11.46 -7.75 13.28
C MET A 111 -11.76 -6.40 12.61
N LEU A 112 -11.72 -6.35 11.29
CA LEU A 112 -12.09 -5.17 10.50
C LEU A 112 -13.54 -5.25 9.96
N GLY A 113 -14.26 -6.33 10.26
CA GLY A 113 -15.62 -6.56 9.76
C GLY A 113 -15.68 -7.20 8.37
N PHE A 114 -14.53 -7.69 7.84
CA PHE A 114 -14.47 -8.37 6.56
C PHE A 114 -14.41 -9.88 6.71
N SER A 115 -14.97 -10.61 5.75
CA SER A 115 -14.71 -12.03 5.60
C SER A 115 -13.34 -12.25 4.96
N ARG A 116 -12.72 -13.39 5.23
CA ARG A 116 -11.52 -13.81 4.50
C ARG A 116 -11.85 -13.97 3.03
N THR A 117 -10.94 -13.48 2.19
CA THR A 117 -10.99 -13.65 0.75
C THR A 117 -9.98 -14.71 0.30
N THR A 118 -10.05 -15.12 -0.94
CA THR A 118 -9.10 -16.07 -1.55
C THR A 118 -8.20 -15.34 -2.55
N GLU A 119 -7.03 -15.91 -2.83
CA GLU A 119 -6.10 -15.40 -3.84
C GLU A 119 -6.79 -15.24 -5.22
N ALA A 120 -7.63 -16.22 -5.60
CA ALA A 120 -8.35 -16.19 -6.87
C ALA A 120 -9.35 -15.01 -6.97
N GLU A 121 -9.91 -14.54 -5.85
CA GLU A 121 -10.81 -13.39 -5.83
C GLU A 121 -10.08 -12.05 -5.96
N LEU A 122 -8.76 -12.04 -5.71
CA LEU A 122 -7.88 -10.87 -5.82
C LEU A 122 -7.04 -10.88 -7.11
N ASP A 123 -7.28 -11.84 -8.02
CA ASP A 123 -6.54 -11.91 -9.27
C ASP A 123 -6.57 -10.56 -10.01
N GLY A 124 -5.39 -10.03 -10.29
CA GLY A 124 -5.17 -8.76 -10.97
C GLY A 124 -5.21 -8.85 -12.50
N GLY A 125 -5.44 -10.04 -13.05
CA GLY A 125 -5.35 -10.33 -14.48
C GLY A 125 -3.92 -10.54 -14.98
N GLU A 126 -3.79 -11.14 -16.16
CA GLU A 126 -2.50 -11.49 -16.77
C GLU A 126 -1.88 -10.34 -17.58
N THR A 127 -2.68 -9.33 -17.93
CA THR A 127 -2.25 -8.21 -18.76
C THR A 127 -2.44 -6.85 -18.10
N VAL A 128 -1.65 -5.86 -18.53
CA VAL A 128 -1.79 -4.47 -18.08
C VAL A 128 -3.20 -3.93 -18.36
N ALA A 129 -3.82 -4.34 -19.48
CA ALA A 129 -5.16 -3.89 -19.84
C ALA A 129 -6.22 -4.47 -18.89
N GLU A 130 -6.08 -5.72 -18.45
CA GLU A 130 -6.96 -6.34 -17.46
C GLU A 130 -6.79 -5.69 -16.10
N ALA A 131 -5.56 -5.46 -15.64
CA ALA A 131 -5.29 -4.76 -14.39
C ALA A 131 -5.88 -3.33 -14.40
N ALA A 132 -5.75 -2.60 -15.50
CA ALA A 132 -6.34 -1.28 -15.65
C ALA A 132 -7.87 -1.32 -15.59
N ARG A 133 -8.50 -2.33 -16.21
CA ARG A 133 -9.96 -2.51 -16.13
C ARG A 133 -10.42 -2.80 -14.71
N ILE A 134 -9.70 -3.67 -13.97
CA ILE A 134 -10.01 -3.97 -12.57
C ILE A 134 -9.90 -2.70 -11.73
N PHE A 135 -8.85 -1.90 -11.93
CA PHE A 135 -8.69 -0.61 -11.25
C PHE A 135 -9.87 0.34 -11.54
N ASP A 136 -10.27 0.48 -12.81
CA ASP A 136 -11.43 1.28 -13.20
C ASP A 136 -12.72 0.74 -12.59
N ASP A 137 -12.90 -0.58 -12.53
CA ASP A 137 -14.07 -1.22 -11.92
C ASP A 137 -14.14 -0.99 -10.41
N VAL A 138 -13.01 -0.99 -9.69
CA VAL A 138 -12.95 -0.60 -8.27
C VAL A 138 -13.44 0.82 -8.08
N LEU A 139 -12.87 1.79 -8.81
CA LEU A 139 -13.25 3.20 -8.68
C LEU A 139 -14.71 3.49 -9.08
N ASN A 140 -15.26 2.71 -10.02
CA ASN A 140 -16.65 2.83 -10.46
C ASN A 140 -17.64 1.96 -9.66
N ASN A 141 -17.22 1.36 -8.55
CA ASN A 141 -18.04 0.46 -7.71
C ASN A 141 -18.57 -0.80 -8.42
N ARG A 142 -17.93 -1.22 -9.52
CA ARG A 142 -18.27 -2.43 -10.28
C ARG A 142 -17.41 -3.64 -9.96
N ALA A 143 -16.37 -3.46 -9.16
CA ALA A 143 -15.48 -4.54 -8.74
C ALA A 143 -16.16 -5.51 -7.77
N THR A 144 -15.54 -6.67 -7.59
CA THR A 144 -16.00 -7.68 -6.62
C THR A 144 -15.92 -7.15 -5.18
N PRO A 145 -16.70 -7.69 -4.25
CA PRO A 145 -16.57 -7.35 -2.83
C PRO A 145 -15.14 -7.56 -2.30
N ALA A 146 -14.47 -8.63 -2.71
CA ALA A 146 -13.09 -8.93 -2.30
C ALA A 146 -12.12 -7.81 -2.71
N GLN A 147 -12.17 -7.40 -3.98
CA GLN A 147 -11.31 -6.32 -4.49
C GLN A 147 -11.60 -4.98 -3.80
N LYS A 148 -12.86 -4.62 -3.62
CA LYS A 148 -13.24 -3.38 -2.91
C LYS A 148 -12.79 -3.40 -1.45
N ASN A 149 -13.03 -4.50 -0.73
CA ASN A 149 -12.68 -4.63 0.67
C ASN A 149 -11.17 -4.54 0.89
N CYS A 150 -10.37 -5.13 0.01
CA CYS A 150 -8.92 -5.03 0.05
C CYS A 150 -8.46 -3.56 -0.09
N VAL A 151 -9.01 -2.81 -1.05
CA VAL A 151 -8.70 -1.39 -1.25
C VAL A 151 -9.14 -0.55 -0.04
N ILE A 152 -10.34 -0.79 0.49
CA ILE A 152 -10.85 -0.08 1.68
C ILE A 152 -9.96 -0.34 2.90
N ALA A 153 -9.54 -1.61 3.14
CA ALA A 153 -8.67 -1.95 4.25
C ALA A 153 -7.32 -1.22 4.18
N ASN A 154 -6.65 -1.26 3.03
CA ASN A 154 -5.38 -0.55 2.85
C ASN A 154 -5.53 0.97 2.98
N SER A 155 -6.59 1.54 2.41
CA SER A 155 -6.90 2.98 2.51
C SER A 155 -7.18 3.41 3.95
N ALA A 156 -7.88 2.59 4.74
CA ALA A 156 -8.15 2.88 6.15
C ALA A 156 -6.87 3.01 6.98
N PHE A 157 -5.89 2.14 6.76
CA PHE A 157 -4.60 2.28 7.45
C PHE A 157 -3.79 3.48 6.95
N ALA A 158 -3.89 3.85 5.67
CA ALA A 158 -3.31 5.09 5.16
C ALA A 158 -3.93 6.33 5.84
N ILE A 159 -5.26 6.37 6.01
CA ILE A 159 -5.97 7.43 6.74
C ILE A 159 -5.50 7.45 8.20
N GLN A 160 -5.36 6.30 8.86
CA GLN A 160 -4.93 6.23 10.26
C GLN A 160 -3.49 6.72 10.46
N VAL A 161 -2.61 6.57 9.48
CA VAL A 161 -1.25 7.17 9.54
C VAL A 161 -1.31 8.70 9.61
N ILE A 162 -2.25 9.30 8.87
CA ILE A 162 -2.43 10.77 8.81
C ILE A 162 -3.20 11.26 10.03
N CYS A 163 -4.22 10.51 10.47
CA CYS A 163 -5.13 10.82 11.57
C CYS A 163 -5.03 9.77 12.69
N PRO A 164 -3.94 9.74 13.47
CA PRO A 164 -3.66 8.66 14.44
C PRO A 164 -4.65 8.63 15.61
N GLU A 165 -5.36 9.71 15.86
CA GLU A 165 -6.42 9.82 16.86
C GLU A 165 -7.70 9.06 16.47
N LYS A 166 -7.93 8.79 15.19
CA LYS A 166 -9.09 8.04 14.71
C LYS A 166 -8.97 6.56 15.03
N ARG A 167 -10.08 5.96 15.40
CA ARG A 167 -10.18 4.49 15.46
C ARG A 167 -10.15 3.92 14.05
N ILE A 168 -9.64 2.71 13.91
CA ILE A 168 -9.58 2.05 12.60
C ILE A 168 -10.97 1.86 11.98
N SER A 169 -12.01 1.68 12.79
CA SER A 169 -13.41 1.61 12.30
C SER A 169 -13.86 2.89 11.63
N GLU A 170 -13.49 4.06 12.16
CA GLU A 170 -13.81 5.37 11.59
C GLU A 170 -13.03 5.59 10.26
N CYS A 171 -11.79 5.10 10.21
CA CYS A 171 -10.99 5.15 8.98
C CYS A 171 -11.56 4.22 7.88
N LEU A 172 -12.10 3.06 8.27
CA LEU A 172 -12.77 2.13 7.36
C LEU A 172 -14.04 2.75 6.77
N GLU A 173 -14.87 3.37 7.61
CA GLU A 173 -16.09 4.07 7.18
C GLU A 173 -15.76 5.20 6.21
N GLU A 174 -14.72 6.00 6.50
CA GLU A 174 -14.27 7.09 5.64
C GLU A 174 -13.74 6.60 4.28
N ALA A 175 -12.93 5.52 4.29
CA ALA A 175 -12.41 4.92 3.06
C ALA A 175 -13.56 4.34 2.21
N GLN A 176 -14.51 3.67 2.83
CA GLN A 176 -15.68 3.12 2.17
C GLN A 176 -16.54 4.23 1.58
N GLU A 177 -16.85 5.29 2.35
CA GLU A 177 -17.61 6.44 1.85
C GLU A 177 -16.91 7.11 0.65
N ALA A 178 -15.60 7.31 0.71
CA ALA A 178 -14.84 7.92 -0.37
C ALA A 178 -14.92 7.11 -1.67
N LEU A 179 -14.90 5.78 -1.57
CA LEU A 179 -15.03 4.88 -2.71
C LEU A 179 -16.47 4.86 -3.24
N GLU A 180 -17.45 4.57 -2.37
CA GLU A 180 -18.85 4.33 -2.75
C GLU A 180 -19.57 5.60 -3.23
N SER A 181 -19.22 6.78 -2.70
CA SER A 181 -19.77 8.06 -3.17
C SER A 181 -19.20 8.53 -4.52
N GLY A 182 -18.16 7.85 -5.04
CA GLY A 182 -17.46 8.25 -6.25
C GLY A 182 -16.48 9.42 -6.07
N LYS A 183 -16.24 9.90 -4.86
CA LYS A 183 -15.23 10.94 -4.59
C LYS A 183 -13.84 10.51 -5.06
N ALA A 184 -13.47 9.24 -4.81
CA ALA A 184 -12.19 8.68 -5.26
C ALA A 184 -12.05 8.68 -6.79
N LEU A 185 -13.13 8.46 -7.53
CA LEU A 185 -13.14 8.51 -9.00
C LEU A 185 -12.99 9.93 -9.54
N GLN A 186 -13.46 10.94 -8.80
CA GLN A 186 -13.43 12.35 -9.21
C GLN A 186 -12.05 13.01 -8.99
N THR A 187 -11.19 12.38 -8.21
CA THR A 187 -9.82 12.84 -7.95
C THR A 187 -8.89 12.52 -9.12
#